data_e2a757a7d332c35bde78056e6a9c074a
#
_entry.id   e2a757a7d332c35bde78056e6a9c074a
#
_cell.length_a   1.000
_cell.length_b   1.000
_cell.length_c   1.000
_cell.angle_alpha   90.00
_cell.angle_beta   90.00
_cell.angle_gamma   90.00
#
_symmetry.space_group_name_H-M   'P 1'
#
loop_
_entity.id
_entity.type
_entity.pdbx_description
1 polymer ?
#
loop_
_entity_poly.entity_id
_entity_poly.type
_entity_poly.pdbx_seq_one_letter_code
_entity_poly.pdbx_strand_id
1 'polypeptide(L)'
;SLVLLKPPGELGADVVIGNSQRFGVPMGFGGPHAAFFATHDRHKRSMPGRLIGVSVDGRGRRALRMALQTREQHIRREKATSNICTAQVLLAVIAGCYAVYHGPDGLKSIAGRVHRMTMLFAKSLNKIGIPCSEYFFDTVHIDAGNDRDQIYESALQQGLNFRKIGSNHLGVSLDETTTLDDLEQLVGVFQDSNGNTSETIDLEAWDQELSSNGESAIPSNLRRTSEFLTHPVFERYHSETSMMRYLKHLEDKDIALNRSMIPLGSCTMKLNAAAEMIPVTWQEFGGIHPFAPAEQTQGYQKMIEELEDQLIRITGFDAISMQPNSGAQGEYTGLLLIHQYQIHRGEGQRNICLIPSSAHGTNPASAMMASMKV
;
A
#
# COMPACT_ATOMS: atom_id res chain seq x y z
N SER A 1 11.43 -6.42 1.82
CA SER A 1 11.55 -5.19 0.99
C SER A 1 12.43 -5.45 -0.23
N LEU A 2 12.02 -4.96 -1.41
CA LEU A 2 12.77 -5.13 -2.66
C LEU A 2 14.09 -4.36 -2.69
N VAL A 3 14.39 -3.54 -1.68
CA VAL A 3 15.72 -2.89 -1.58
C VAL A 3 16.81 -3.86 -1.13
N LEU A 4 16.45 -4.97 -0.47
CA LEU A 4 17.37 -6.05 -0.08
C LEU A 4 17.19 -7.32 -0.91
N LEU A 5 16.00 -7.51 -1.50
CA LEU A 5 15.67 -8.70 -2.28
C LEU A 5 15.90 -8.46 -3.77
N LYS A 6 16.35 -9.48 -4.46
CA LYS A 6 16.53 -9.47 -5.91
C LYS A 6 15.23 -9.09 -6.60
N PRO A 7 15.24 -8.11 -7.50
CA PRO A 7 14.01 -7.66 -8.16
C PRO A 7 13.33 -8.78 -8.94
N PRO A 8 11.99 -8.89 -8.89
CA PRO A 8 11.27 -9.93 -9.62
C PRO A 8 11.51 -9.92 -11.14
N GLY A 9 11.76 -8.75 -11.73
CA GLY A 9 12.15 -8.66 -13.15
C GLY A 9 13.48 -9.35 -13.47
N GLU A 10 14.45 -9.34 -12.54
CA GLU A 10 15.71 -10.07 -12.68
C GLU A 10 15.53 -11.59 -12.45
N LEU A 11 14.40 -12.00 -11.87
CA LEU A 11 14.00 -13.40 -11.73
C LEU A 11 13.15 -13.89 -12.92
N GLY A 12 12.93 -13.02 -13.92
CA GLY A 12 12.20 -13.36 -15.15
C GLY A 12 10.72 -13.03 -15.15
N ALA A 13 10.21 -12.28 -14.18
CA ALA A 13 8.82 -11.85 -14.18
C ALA A 13 8.54 -10.81 -15.29
N ASP A 14 7.52 -11.04 -16.12
CA ASP A 14 7.09 -10.10 -17.16
C ASP A 14 6.32 -8.90 -16.62
N VAL A 15 5.56 -9.13 -15.55
CA VAL A 15 4.73 -8.13 -14.87
C VAL A 15 4.90 -8.26 -13.37
N VAL A 16 5.10 -7.14 -12.70
CA VAL A 16 5.19 -7.05 -11.23
C VAL A 16 4.19 -6.02 -10.74
N ILE A 17 3.36 -6.42 -9.80
CA ILE A 17 2.44 -5.53 -9.09
C ILE A 17 2.75 -5.56 -7.59
N GLY A 18 2.50 -4.46 -6.93
CA GLY A 18 2.69 -4.33 -5.50
C GLY A 18 2.14 -3.01 -4.97
N ASN A 19 2.33 -2.76 -3.69
CA ASN A 19 2.00 -1.48 -3.09
C ASN A 19 3.25 -0.82 -2.50
N SER A 20 3.17 0.49 -2.27
CA SER A 20 4.24 1.30 -1.72
C SER A 20 4.07 1.57 -0.21
N GLN A 21 3.32 0.76 0.50
CA GLN A 21 3.01 0.96 1.92
C GLN A 21 4.27 1.06 2.79
N ARG A 22 5.31 0.28 2.47
CA ARG A 22 6.63 0.34 3.12
C ARG A 22 7.41 1.64 2.86
N PHE A 23 6.86 2.55 2.08
CA PHE A 23 7.43 3.87 1.80
C PHE A 23 6.63 4.98 2.51
N GLY A 24 6.36 4.80 3.79
CA GLY A 24 5.71 5.80 4.64
C GLY A 24 4.21 5.98 4.40
N VAL A 25 3.55 5.03 3.73
CA VAL A 25 2.09 5.05 3.55
C VAL A 25 1.45 4.30 4.72
N PRO A 26 0.58 4.95 5.52
CA PRO A 26 -0.04 4.31 6.68
C PRO A 26 -0.98 3.17 6.28
N MET A 27 -1.24 2.24 7.20
CA MET A 27 -2.17 1.14 6.98
C MET A 27 -3.62 1.60 6.84
N GLY A 28 -4.04 2.59 7.62
CA GLY A 28 -5.32 3.29 7.50
C GLY A 28 -6.55 2.39 7.38
N PHE A 29 -6.60 1.31 8.14
CA PHE A 29 -7.66 0.30 8.09
C PHE A 29 -7.93 -0.26 6.66
N GLY A 30 -6.88 -0.36 5.87
CA GLY A 30 -6.94 -1.00 4.55
C GLY A 30 -7.02 -0.07 3.35
N GLY A 31 -6.94 1.21 3.53
CA GLY A 31 -6.92 2.05 2.34
C GLY A 31 -6.92 3.55 2.60
N PRO A 32 -6.73 4.33 1.53
CA PRO A 32 -6.39 3.91 0.17
C PRO A 32 -4.94 3.44 0.03
N HIS A 33 -4.66 2.64 -1.02
CA HIS A 33 -3.31 2.14 -1.32
C HIS A 33 -2.69 2.86 -2.51
N ALA A 34 -1.37 3.06 -2.48
CA ALA A 34 -0.58 3.40 -3.66
C ALA A 34 0.02 2.13 -4.24
N ALA A 35 -0.60 1.58 -5.27
CA ALA A 35 -0.09 0.44 -6.00
C ALA A 35 0.93 0.87 -7.05
N PHE A 36 1.87 -0.01 -7.37
CA PHE A 36 2.73 0.13 -8.53
C PHE A 36 2.54 -1.03 -9.50
N PHE A 37 2.81 -0.74 -10.76
CA PHE A 37 2.80 -1.70 -11.85
C PHE A 37 4.10 -1.53 -12.64
N ALA A 38 4.87 -2.59 -12.76
CA ALA A 38 6.11 -2.62 -13.51
C ALA A 38 6.08 -3.73 -14.57
N THR A 39 6.59 -3.46 -15.76
CA THR A 39 6.64 -4.42 -16.86
C THR A 39 7.78 -4.10 -17.82
N HIS A 40 8.13 -5.04 -18.68
CA HIS A 40 9.10 -4.82 -19.76
C HIS A 40 8.61 -3.80 -20.79
N ASP A 41 9.55 -3.08 -21.41
CA ASP A 41 9.26 -2.06 -22.45
C ASP A 41 8.39 -2.59 -23.58
N ARG A 42 8.51 -3.87 -23.95
CA ARG A 42 7.69 -4.51 -24.99
C ARG A 42 6.19 -4.44 -24.70
N HIS A 43 5.77 -4.35 -23.43
CA HIS A 43 4.37 -4.30 -23.00
C HIS A 43 3.82 -2.89 -22.77
N LYS A 44 4.64 -1.83 -22.95
CA LYS A 44 4.26 -0.45 -22.65
C LYS A 44 2.98 0.04 -23.35
N ARG A 45 2.63 -0.54 -24.51
CA ARG A 45 1.41 -0.16 -25.23
C ARG A 45 0.14 -0.78 -24.66
N SER A 46 0.28 -1.88 -23.92
CA SER A 46 -0.84 -2.65 -23.35
C SER A 46 -1.02 -2.42 -21.86
N MET A 47 -0.03 -1.82 -21.18
CA MET A 47 -0.13 -1.59 -19.73
C MET A 47 -1.22 -0.55 -19.39
N PRO A 48 -1.94 -0.70 -18.28
CA PRO A 48 -2.88 0.30 -17.80
C PRO A 48 -2.15 1.57 -17.34
N GLY A 49 -2.91 2.65 -17.13
CA GLY A 49 -2.38 3.91 -16.65
C GLY A 49 -1.75 4.78 -17.76
N ARG A 50 -1.49 6.03 -17.42
CA ARG A 50 -0.88 7.01 -18.31
C ARG A 50 0.63 6.92 -18.25
N LEU A 51 1.27 7.01 -19.40
CA LEU A 51 2.72 7.08 -19.51
C LEU A 51 3.15 8.52 -19.70
N ILE A 52 4.06 8.98 -18.87
CA ILE A 52 4.66 10.30 -18.94
C ILE A 52 6.08 10.18 -19.48
N GLY A 53 6.37 10.93 -20.51
CA GLY A 53 7.69 10.99 -21.14
C GLY A 53 8.35 12.35 -20.94
N VAL A 54 9.66 12.37 -21.11
CA VAL A 54 10.46 13.59 -21.12
C VAL A 54 10.49 14.20 -22.53
N SER A 55 10.23 15.49 -22.61
CA SER A 55 10.24 16.29 -23.83
C SER A 55 10.88 17.66 -23.55
N VAL A 56 10.71 18.58 -24.45
CA VAL A 56 11.09 19.98 -24.27
C VAL A 56 9.89 20.89 -24.51
N ASP A 57 9.82 22.02 -23.79
CA ASP A 57 8.82 23.06 -24.01
C ASP A 57 9.17 23.97 -25.22
N GLY A 58 8.31 24.90 -25.55
CA GLY A 58 8.51 25.85 -26.65
C GLY A 58 9.72 26.79 -26.48
N ARG A 59 10.36 26.77 -25.32
CA ARG A 59 11.60 27.51 -25.02
C ARG A 59 12.83 26.60 -24.92
N GLY A 60 12.69 25.32 -25.32
CA GLY A 60 13.77 24.34 -25.29
C GLY A 60 14.09 23.78 -23.87
N ARG A 61 13.29 24.08 -22.84
CA ARG A 61 13.53 23.57 -21.48
C ARG A 61 12.88 22.20 -21.31
N ARG A 62 13.47 21.36 -20.47
CA ARG A 62 12.93 20.04 -20.13
C ARG A 62 11.48 20.17 -19.63
N ALA A 63 10.59 19.39 -20.23
CA ALA A 63 9.18 19.33 -19.88
C ALA A 63 8.69 17.89 -19.85
N LEU A 64 7.66 17.64 -19.06
CA LEU A 64 6.98 16.34 -19.01
C LEU A 64 5.70 16.40 -19.82
N ARG A 65 5.39 15.32 -20.53
CA ARG A 65 4.15 15.21 -21.31
C ARG A 65 3.68 13.77 -21.38
N MET A 66 2.40 13.58 -21.68
CA MET A 66 1.88 12.25 -21.99
C MET A 66 2.61 11.66 -23.20
N ALA A 67 3.17 10.47 -23.02
CA ALA A 67 3.74 9.66 -24.09
C ALA A 67 2.70 8.69 -24.65
N LEU A 68 2.87 8.27 -25.93
CA LEU A 68 1.99 7.31 -26.59
C LEU A 68 0.51 7.73 -26.59
N GLN A 69 0.23 8.96 -26.96
CA GLN A 69 -1.11 9.56 -26.94
C GLN A 69 -2.17 8.73 -27.70
N THR A 70 -1.76 7.94 -28.68
CA THR A 70 -2.67 7.07 -29.45
C THR A 70 -3.37 6.00 -28.63
N ARG A 71 -2.94 5.75 -27.41
CA ARG A 71 -3.57 4.82 -26.45
C ARG A 71 -4.50 5.52 -25.46
N GLU A 72 -4.52 6.86 -25.45
CA GLU A 72 -5.25 7.66 -24.50
C GLU A 72 -6.72 7.90 -24.91
N GLN A 73 -7.59 8.12 -23.91
CA GLN A 73 -9.02 8.24 -24.12
C GLN A 73 -9.44 9.44 -24.99
N HIS A 74 -8.68 10.53 -25.02
CA HIS A 74 -9.00 11.69 -25.88
C HIS A 74 -8.84 11.38 -27.39
N ILE A 75 -8.16 10.28 -27.74
CA ILE A 75 -8.02 9.79 -29.13
C ILE A 75 -8.87 8.53 -29.34
N ARG A 76 -8.75 7.53 -28.49
CA ARG A 76 -9.38 6.22 -28.67
C ARG A 76 -10.73 6.07 -27.99
N ARG A 77 -11.15 7.02 -27.18
CA ARG A 77 -12.41 7.01 -26.42
C ARG A 77 -12.57 5.69 -25.62
N GLU A 78 -13.66 4.96 -25.84
CA GLU A 78 -13.97 3.69 -25.15
C GLU A 78 -12.91 2.59 -25.40
N LYS A 79 -12.15 2.67 -26.49
CA LYS A 79 -11.09 1.70 -26.84
C LYS A 79 -9.74 2.04 -26.25
N ALA A 80 -9.65 3.05 -25.39
CA ALA A 80 -8.38 3.45 -24.80
C ALA A 80 -7.89 2.42 -23.78
N THR A 81 -6.59 2.21 -23.75
CA THR A 81 -5.95 1.32 -22.76
C THR A 81 -5.91 1.97 -21.37
N SER A 82 -5.95 3.30 -21.30
CA SER A 82 -5.88 4.09 -20.09
C SER A 82 -7.15 4.90 -19.90
N ASN A 83 -8.10 4.34 -19.15
CA ASN A 83 -9.39 4.98 -18.85
C ASN A 83 -9.54 5.35 -17.37
N ILE A 84 -8.46 5.30 -16.61
CA ILE A 84 -8.48 5.63 -15.19
C ILE A 84 -8.59 7.15 -15.04
N CYS A 85 -9.66 7.59 -14.39
CA CYS A 85 -9.92 8.99 -14.11
C CYS A 85 -9.19 9.46 -12.85
N THR A 86 -9.32 8.71 -11.78
CA THR A 86 -8.77 9.04 -10.45
C THR A 86 -7.65 8.07 -10.09
N ALA A 87 -6.49 8.62 -9.78
CA ALA A 87 -5.35 7.88 -9.24
C ALA A 87 -5.08 8.33 -7.80
N GLN A 88 -4.50 7.47 -6.99
CA GLN A 88 -4.11 7.75 -5.60
C GLN A 88 -2.80 8.55 -5.56
N VAL A 89 -2.82 9.76 -6.09
CA VAL A 89 -1.63 10.59 -6.32
C VAL A 89 -0.95 10.98 -5.02
N LEU A 90 -1.70 11.35 -3.98
CA LEU A 90 -1.11 11.79 -2.70
C LEU A 90 -0.23 10.69 -2.09
N LEU A 91 -0.69 9.45 -2.09
CA LEU A 91 0.09 8.33 -1.55
C LEU A 91 1.33 8.03 -2.39
N ALA A 92 1.22 8.18 -3.72
CA ALA A 92 2.38 8.05 -4.61
C ALA A 92 3.41 9.16 -4.35
N VAL A 93 2.95 10.40 -4.08
CA VAL A 93 3.82 11.52 -3.68
C VAL A 93 4.49 11.25 -2.34
N ILE A 94 3.74 10.77 -1.34
CA ILE A 94 4.30 10.38 -0.03
C ILE A 94 5.39 9.34 -0.22
N ALA A 95 5.13 8.27 -0.97
CA ALA A 95 6.11 7.22 -1.23
C ALA A 95 7.36 7.74 -1.97
N GLY A 96 7.17 8.64 -2.95
CA GLY A 96 8.26 9.30 -3.65
C GLY A 96 9.10 10.19 -2.74
N CYS A 97 8.45 11.00 -1.91
CA CYS A 97 9.12 11.87 -0.93
C CYS A 97 9.86 11.08 0.15
N TYR A 98 9.29 9.97 0.61
CA TYR A 98 9.95 9.04 1.53
C TYR A 98 11.25 8.50 0.92
N ALA A 99 11.20 8.05 -0.35
CA ALA A 99 12.38 7.59 -1.07
C ALA A 99 13.44 8.71 -1.27
N VAL A 100 13.00 9.96 -1.51
CA VAL A 100 13.90 11.11 -1.62
C VAL A 100 14.55 11.45 -0.28
N TYR A 101 13.78 11.39 0.81
CA TYR A 101 14.28 11.73 2.15
C TYR A 101 15.32 10.72 2.66
N HIS A 102 15.03 9.43 2.52
CA HIS A 102 15.90 8.36 3.02
C HIS A 102 17.04 8.00 2.06
N GLY A 103 16.84 8.16 0.76
CA GLY A 103 17.79 7.73 -0.25
C GLY A 103 18.00 6.20 -0.28
N PRO A 104 18.89 5.71 -1.15
CA PRO A 104 19.13 4.27 -1.28
C PRO A 104 19.70 3.66 0.01
N ASP A 105 20.62 4.36 0.67
CA ASP A 105 21.29 3.83 1.87
C ASP A 105 20.39 3.86 3.10
N GLY A 106 19.59 4.92 3.28
CA GLY A 106 18.59 4.98 4.33
C GLY A 106 17.54 3.88 4.19
N LEU A 107 17.06 3.62 2.96
CA LEU A 107 16.12 2.53 2.71
C LEU A 107 16.71 1.15 2.98
N LYS A 108 17.99 0.93 2.65
CA LYS A 108 18.72 -0.31 3.00
C LYS A 108 18.85 -0.45 4.51
N SER A 109 19.19 0.62 5.22
CA SER A 109 19.30 0.63 6.67
C SER A 109 17.98 0.27 7.35
N ILE A 110 16.87 0.90 6.93
CA ILE A 110 15.52 0.59 7.44
C ILE A 110 15.17 -0.87 7.20
N ALA A 111 15.32 -1.35 5.96
CA ALA A 111 15.01 -2.74 5.62
C ALA A 111 15.92 -3.74 6.34
N GLY A 112 17.20 -3.41 6.49
CA GLY A 112 18.18 -4.21 7.24
C GLY A 112 17.81 -4.32 8.71
N ARG A 113 17.36 -3.22 9.33
CA ARG A 113 16.88 -3.24 10.71
C ARG A 113 15.65 -4.14 10.87
N VAL A 114 14.64 -3.99 10.01
CA VAL A 114 13.44 -4.85 10.03
C VAL A 114 13.82 -6.32 9.93
N HIS A 115 14.70 -6.67 8.98
CA HIS A 115 15.16 -8.04 8.80
C HIS A 115 15.93 -8.56 10.02
N ARG A 116 16.80 -7.75 10.61
CA ARG A 116 17.57 -8.10 11.80
C ARG A 116 16.65 -8.34 13.01
N MET A 117 15.65 -7.48 13.25
CA MET A 117 14.64 -7.69 14.30
C MET A 117 13.89 -9.01 14.09
N THR A 118 13.54 -9.34 12.85
CA THR A 118 12.89 -10.60 12.51
C THR A 118 13.82 -11.81 12.76
N MET A 119 15.11 -11.68 12.48
CA MET A 119 16.10 -12.72 12.78
C MET A 119 16.27 -12.92 14.29
N LEU A 120 16.28 -11.85 15.09
CA LEU A 120 16.28 -11.93 16.56
C LEU A 120 15.09 -12.72 17.07
N PHE A 121 13.89 -12.41 16.58
CA PHE A 121 12.68 -13.13 16.94
C PHE A 121 12.76 -14.62 16.57
N ALA A 122 13.15 -14.94 15.34
CA ALA A 122 13.29 -16.32 14.90
C ALA A 122 14.38 -17.09 15.70
N LYS A 123 15.52 -16.44 16.02
CA LYS A 123 16.58 -17.00 16.88
C LYS A 123 16.04 -17.29 18.28
N SER A 124 15.20 -16.40 18.82
CA SER A 124 14.56 -16.58 20.13
C SER A 124 13.59 -17.75 20.14
N LEU A 125 12.74 -17.88 19.11
CA LEU A 125 11.83 -19.02 18.97
C LEU A 125 12.60 -20.35 18.91
N ASN A 126 13.65 -20.44 18.11
CA ASN A 126 14.49 -21.63 18.01
C ASN A 126 15.16 -21.96 19.35
N LYS A 127 15.59 -20.94 20.11
CA LYS A 127 16.20 -21.12 21.43
C LYS A 127 15.24 -21.75 22.45
N ILE A 128 13.97 -21.38 22.40
CA ILE A 128 12.93 -21.95 23.29
C ILE A 128 12.28 -23.22 22.69
N GLY A 129 12.80 -23.74 21.58
CA GLY A 129 12.35 -25.01 20.97
C GLY A 129 11.10 -24.92 20.11
N ILE A 130 10.71 -23.73 19.64
CA ILE A 130 9.56 -23.52 18.74
C ILE A 130 10.03 -23.46 17.30
N PRO A 131 9.61 -24.39 16.42
CA PRO A 131 10.01 -24.40 15.03
C PRO A 131 9.43 -23.21 14.25
N CYS A 132 10.25 -22.58 13.40
CA CYS A 132 9.81 -21.53 12.52
C CYS A 132 10.50 -21.60 11.14
N SER A 133 10.04 -20.79 10.19
CA SER A 133 10.60 -20.73 8.84
C SER A 133 12.10 -20.41 8.87
N GLU A 134 12.88 -21.09 8.04
CA GLU A 134 14.34 -20.87 7.88
C GLU A 134 14.63 -19.62 7.03
N TYR A 135 13.81 -19.38 6.01
CA TYR A 135 13.98 -18.29 5.06
C TYR A 135 12.83 -17.29 5.19
N PHE A 136 13.16 -16.05 5.44
CA PHE A 136 12.17 -14.96 5.61
C PHE A 136 12.82 -13.60 5.34
N PHE A 137 11.99 -12.57 5.26
CA PHE A 137 12.43 -11.18 5.29
C PHE A 137 11.95 -10.49 6.57
N ASP A 138 10.65 -10.29 6.71
CA ASP A 138 9.99 -9.56 7.81
C ASP A 138 8.84 -10.33 8.45
N THR A 139 8.57 -11.53 7.97
CA THR A 139 7.44 -12.35 8.42
C THR A 139 7.93 -13.76 8.70
N VAL A 140 7.72 -14.22 9.93
CA VAL A 140 8.06 -15.57 10.37
C VAL A 140 6.80 -16.44 10.37
N HIS A 141 6.93 -17.62 9.79
CA HIS A 141 5.92 -18.66 9.81
C HIS A 141 6.29 -19.65 10.92
N ILE A 142 5.42 -19.81 11.92
CA ILE A 142 5.70 -20.51 13.17
C ILE A 142 4.83 -21.77 13.23
N ASP A 143 5.43 -22.91 13.48
CA ASP A 143 4.68 -24.15 13.78
C ASP A 143 4.35 -24.17 15.28
N ALA A 144 3.10 -23.82 15.59
CA ALA A 144 2.57 -23.79 16.94
C ALA A 144 1.88 -25.10 17.34
N GLY A 145 1.81 -26.06 16.45
CA GLY A 145 1.20 -27.37 16.72
C GLY A 145 -0.24 -27.27 17.23
N ASN A 146 -0.53 -28.04 18.26
CA ASN A 146 -1.85 -28.03 18.90
C ASN A 146 -2.11 -26.82 19.78
N ASP A 147 -1.07 -26.07 20.15
CA ASP A 147 -1.16 -24.92 21.08
C ASP A 147 -1.44 -23.60 20.36
N ARG A 148 -1.63 -23.65 19.03
CA ARG A 148 -1.86 -22.47 18.17
C ARG A 148 -2.93 -21.54 18.73
N ASP A 149 -4.09 -22.06 19.10
CA ASP A 149 -5.21 -21.23 19.57
C ASP A 149 -4.95 -20.66 20.96
N GLN A 150 -4.29 -21.41 21.83
CA GLN A 150 -3.88 -20.94 23.16
C GLN A 150 -2.86 -19.80 23.04
N ILE A 151 -1.84 -19.95 22.18
CA ILE A 151 -0.84 -18.93 21.91
C ILE A 151 -1.50 -17.68 21.31
N TYR A 152 -2.43 -17.86 20.38
CA TYR A 152 -3.16 -16.77 19.76
C TYR A 152 -3.98 -15.97 20.77
N GLU A 153 -4.72 -16.63 21.66
CA GLU A 153 -5.53 -15.97 22.69
C GLU A 153 -4.64 -15.27 23.73
N SER A 154 -3.50 -15.87 24.11
CA SER A 154 -2.52 -15.22 24.97
C SER A 154 -1.94 -13.95 24.35
N ALA A 155 -1.64 -13.99 23.06
CA ALA A 155 -1.19 -12.81 22.30
C ALA A 155 -2.25 -11.70 22.30
N LEU A 156 -3.52 -12.03 22.02
CA LEU A 156 -4.62 -11.06 22.05
C LEU A 156 -4.77 -10.39 23.43
N GLN A 157 -4.65 -11.15 24.51
CA GLN A 157 -4.71 -10.62 25.88
C GLN A 157 -3.58 -9.63 26.17
N GLN A 158 -2.45 -9.79 25.51
CA GLN A 158 -1.29 -8.90 25.60
C GLN A 158 -1.28 -7.78 24.55
N GLY A 159 -2.37 -7.63 23.77
CA GLY A 159 -2.50 -6.59 22.75
C GLY A 159 -1.77 -6.89 21.44
N LEU A 160 -1.42 -8.15 21.17
CA LEU A 160 -0.72 -8.59 19.98
C LEU A 160 -1.65 -9.36 19.04
N ASN A 161 -1.65 -9.01 17.77
CA ASN A 161 -2.44 -9.67 16.73
C ASN A 161 -1.55 -10.56 15.85
N PHE A 162 -1.74 -11.87 15.93
CA PHE A 162 -1.09 -12.83 15.05
C PHE A 162 -2.00 -13.26 13.90
N ARG A 163 -1.42 -13.74 12.82
CA ARG A 163 -2.18 -14.34 11.73
C ARG A 163 -2.29 -15.84 11.94
N LYS A 164 -3.51 -16.37 12.03
CA LYS A 164 -3.75 -17.83 12.00
C LYS A 164 -3.55 -18.36 10.58
N ILE A 165 -2.76 -19.42 10.43
CA ILE A 165 -2.46 -20.06 9.15
C ILE A 165 -2.74 -21.55 9.24
N GLY A 166 -3.71 -22.03 8.49
CA GLY A 166 -4.17 -23.42 8.57
C GLY A 166 -4.59 -23.81 9.98
N SER A 167 -4.36 -25.06 10.38
CA SER A 167 -4.74 -25.59 11.68
C SER A 167 -3.70 -25.36 12.79
N ASN A 168 -2.40 -25.31 12.44
CA ASN A 168 -1.31 -25.47 13.42
C ASN A 168 -0.29 -24.33 13.37
N HIS A 169 -0.42 -23.36 12.46
CA HIS A 169 0.61 -22.34 12.27
C HIS A 169 0.11 -20.95 12.63
N LEU A 170 1.08 -20.12 13.00
CA LEU A 170 0.93 -18.67 13.20
C LEU A 170 1.90 -17.91 12.29
N GLY A 171 1.49 -16.73 11.83
CA GLY A 171 2.34 -15.78 11.15
C GLY A 171 2.52 -14.52 11.98
N VAL A 172 3.76 -14.09 12.15
CA VAL A 172 4.13 -12.86 12.84
C VAL A 172 4.95 -12.00 11.88
N SER A 173 4.51 -10.76 11.66
CA SER A 173 5.18 -9.78 10.79
C SER A 173 5.68 -8.61 11.61
N LEU A 174 6.91 -8.21 11.35
CA LEU A 174 7.56 -7.07 11.98
C LEU A 174 7.76 -5.94 10.96
N ASP A 175 7.87 -4.72 11.46
CA ASP A 175 8.07 -3.54 10.64
C ASP A 175 9.11 -2.58 11.25
N GLU A 176 9.22 -1.39 10.67
CA GLU A 176 10.16 -0.36 11.09
C GLU A 176 9.87 0.24 12.47
N THR A 177 8.67 0.06 13.00
CA THR A 177 8.27 0.55 14.34
C THR A 177 8.61 -0.43 15.45
N THR A 178 8.86 -1.71 15.13
CA THR A 178 9.17 -2.76 16.10
C THR A 178 10.43 -2.44 16.93
N THR A 179 10.32 -2.55 18.24
CA THR A 179 11.38 -2.32 19.23
C THR A 179 11.89 -3.64 19.84
N LEU A 180 12.94 -3.58 20.64
CA LEU A 180 13.39 -4.74 21.42
C LEU A 180 12.38 -5.11 22.50
N ASP A 181 11.72 -4.14 23.14
CA ASP A 181 10.66 -4.38 24.13
C ASP A 181 9.49 -5.14 23.50
N ASP A 182 9.11 -4.80 22.26
CA ASP A 182 8.10 -5.56 21.51
C ASP A 182 8.54 -7.01 21.26
N LEU A 183 9.83 -7.23 20.99
CA LEU A 183 10.36 -8.59 20.81
C LEU A 183 10.37 -9.37 22.13
N GLU A 184 10.71 -8.74 23.26
CA GLU A 184 10.60 -9.38 24.59
C GLU A 184 9.18 -9.81 24.87
N GLN A 185 8.21 -8.94 24.62
CA GLN A 185 6.79 -9.27 24.78
C GLN A 185 6.36 -10.41 23.85
N LEU A 186 6.75 -10.35 22.56
CA LEU A 186 6.48 -11.41 21.59
C LEU A 186 7.03 -12.77 22.03
N VAL A 187 8.29 -12.81 22.45
CA VAL A 187 8.94 -14.04 22.93
C VAL A 187 8.26 -14.55 24.19
N GLY A 188 7.88 -13.68 25.12
CA GLY A 188 7.17 -14.01 26.34
C GLY A 188 5.87 -14.80 26.10
N VAL A 189 5.08 -14.40 25.10
CA VAL A 189 3.86 -15.13 24.71
C VAL A 189 4.14 -16.61 24.40
N PHE A 190 5.24 -16.88 23.71
CA PHE A 190 5.62 -18.25 23.32
C PHE A 190 6.29 -19.02 24.45
N GLN A 191 7.04 -18.35 25.33
CA GLN A 191 7.64 -18.96 26.52
C GLN A 191 6.57 -19.44 27.51
N ASP A 192 5.57 -18.61 27.77
CA ASP A 192 4.47 -18.92 28.67
C ASP A 192 3.68 -20.15 28.20
N SER A 193 3.46 -20.25 26.89
CA SER A 193 2.71 -21.36 26.31
C SER A 193 3.48 -22.68 26.30
N ASN A 194 4.80 -22.63 26.23
CA ASN A 194 5.67 -23.82 26.16
C ASN A 194 6.18 -24.25 27.56
N GLY A 195 5.80 -23.54 28.62
CA GLY A 195 6.28 -23.81 29.99
C GLY A 195 7.78 -23.58 30.21
N ASN A 196 8.44 -22.91 29.28
CA ASN A 196 9.89 -22.68 29.24
C ASN A 196 10.26 -21.27 29.72
N THR A 197 9.70 -20.85 30.85
CA THR A 197 9.86 -19.51 31.43
C THR A 197 11.26 -19.23 32.00
N SER A 198 12.14 -20.23 32.06
CA SER A 198 13.45 -20.13 32.71
C SER A 198 14.61 -19.73 31.79
N GLU A 199 14.43 -19.72 30.47
CA GLU A 199 15.52 -19.32 29.57
C GLU A 199 15.58 -17.80 29.41
N THR A 200 16.66 -17.23 29.91
CA THR A 200 16.99 -15.81 29.69
C THR A 200 17.53 -15.64 28.27
N ILE A 201 16.89 -14.76 27.51
CA ILE A 201 17.33 -14.37 26.17
C ILE A 201 17.86 -12.94 26.25
N ASP A 202 19.13 -12.75 25.92
CA ASP A 202 19.75 -11.42 25.86
C ASP A 202 19.63 -10.88 24.43
N LEU A 203 18.49 -10.20 24.17
CA LEU A 203 18.20 -9.63 22.84
C LEU A 203 19.19 -8.53 22.45
N GLU A 204 19.65 -7.73 23.43
CA GLU A 204 20.60 -6.64 23.16
C GLU A 204 21.96 -7.20 22.69
N ALA A 205 22.50 -8.19 23.40
CA ALA A 205 23.76 -8.84 23.00
C ALA A 205 23.63 -9.50 21.62
N TRP A 206 22.51 -10.15 21.34
CA TRP A 206 22.28 -10.76 20.03
C TRP A 206 22.04 -9.73 18.93
N ASP A 207 21.42 -8.58 19.20
CA ASP A 207 21.29 -7.49 18.21
C ASP A 207 22.66 -6.92 17.82
N GLN A 208 23.56 -6.75 18.80
CA GLN A 208 24.93 -6.30 18.56
C GLN A 208 25.71 -7.32 17.73
N GLU A 209 25.58 -8.62 18.05
CA GLU A 209 26.21 -9.70 17.30
C GLU A 209 25.74 -9.69 15.83
N LEU A 210 24.42 -9.74 15.59
CA LEU A 210 23.84 -9.75 14.24
C LEU A 210 24.13 -8.48 13.45
N SER A 211 24.25 -7.35 14.14
CA SER A 211 24.64 -6.08 13.51
C SER A 211 26.08 -6.11 12.97
N SER A 212 26.96 -6.87 13.61
CA SER A 212 28.38 -6.91 13.28
C SER A 212 28.78 -8.01 12.32
N ASN A 213 28.12 -9.17 12.34
CA ASN A 213 28.54 -10.36 11.57
C ASN A 213 27.94 -10.45 10.16
N GLY A 214 26.94 -9.60 9.83
CA GLY A 214 26.33 -9.56 8.51
C GLY A 214 25.49 -10.80 8.14
N GLU A 215 25.06 -11.57 9.14
CA GLU A 215 24.13 -12.69 8.94
C GLU A 215 22.82 -12.23 8.30
N SER A 216 22.15 -13.14 7.59
CA SER A 216 20.85 -12.86 6.97
C SER A 216 20.14 -14.17 6.64
N ALA A 217 18.85 -14.26 6.97
CA ALA A 217 17.99 -15.36 6.56
C ALA A 217 17.57 -15.27 5.09
N ILE A 218 17.99 -14.24 4.36
CA ILE A 218 17.76 -14.14 2.92
C ILE A 218 18.84 -14.96 2.20
N PRO A 219 18.46 -16.00 1.41
CA PRO A 219 19.40 -16.76 0.61
C PRO A 219 20.25 -15.87 -0.30
N SER A 220 21.54 -16.18 -0.44
CA SER A 220 22.49 -15.34 -1.18
C SER A 220 22.09 -15.08 -2.63
N ASN A 221 21.47 -16.06 -3.30
CA ASN A 221 20.97 -15.96 -4.67
C ASN A 221 19.73 -15.07 -4.80
N LEU A 222 19.05 -14.75 -3.69
CA LEU A 222 17.89 -13.86 -3.63
C LEU A 222 18.24 -12.47 -3.07
N ARG A 223 19.49 -12.23 -2.67
CA ARG A 223 19.93 -10.90 -2.25
C ARG A 223 20.08 -9.96 -3.44
N ARG A 224 19.70 -8.70 -3.25
CA ARG A 224 19.85 -7.68 -4.26
C ARG A 224 21.31 -7.27 -4.41
N THR A 225 21.79 -7.26 -5.64
CA THR A 225 23.12 -6.75 -6.04
C THR A 225 23.01 -5.55 -6.97
N SER A 226 21.85 -5.34 -7.60
CA SER A 226 21.63 -4.24 -8.53
C SER A 226 21.38 -2.92 -7.81
N GLU A 227 21.89 -1.84 -8.37
CA GLU A 227 21.64 -0.48 -7.90
C GLU A 227 20.16 -0.08 -8.09
N PHE A 228 19.72 0.90 -7.31
CA PHE A 228 18.40 1.52 -7.43
C PHE A 228 18.46 2.96 -6.93
N LEU A 229 17.48 3.79 -7.32
CA LEU A 229 17.40 5.21 -6.98
C LEU A 229 18.69 5.98 -7.33
N THR A 230 19.27 5.68 -8.49
CA THR A 230 20.54 6.25 -8.95
C THR A 230 20.45 7.72 -9.39
N HIS A 231 19.25 8.31 -9.45
CA HIS A 231 19.10 9.71 -9.81
C HIS A 231 19.55 10.62 -8.64
N PRO A 232 20.32 11.71 -8.90
CA PRO A 232 20.90 12.56 -7.84
C PRO A 232 19.89 13.19 -6.86
N VAL A 233 18.61 13.22 -7.17
CA VAL A 233 17.56 13.69 -6.24
C VAL A 233 17.50 12.85 -4.96
N PHE A 234 17.83 11.58 -5.05
CA PHE A 234 17.79 10.65 -3.92
C PHE A 234 19.01 10.74 -3.00
N GLU A 235 19.95 11.65 -3.29
CA GLU A 235 21.18 11.86 -2.51
C GLU A 235 21.26 13.27 -1.88
N ARG A 236 20.19 14.08 -1.98
CA ARG A 236 20.32 15.54 -1.67
C ARG A 236 19.50 16.02 -0.50
N TYR A 237 18.36 15.39 -0.20
CA TYR A 237 17.35 15.99 0.67
C TYR A 237 17.10 15.18 1.94
N HIS A 238 18.17 14.82 2.66
CA HIS A 238 18.15 13.94 3.83
C HIS A 238 17.98 14.67 5.18
N SER A 239 17.62 15.94 5.17
CA SER A 239 17.29 16.71 6.37
C SER A 239 15.93 17.37 6.24
N GLU A 240 15.26 17.60 7.37
CA GLU A 240 13.96 18.28 7.41
C GLU A 240 13.97 19.58 6.62
N THR A 241 14.91 20.47 6.91
CA THR A 241 15.02 21.77 6.24
C THR A 241 15.22 21.63 4.73
N SER A 242 16.09 20.72 4.28
CA SER A 242 16.33 20.52 2.85
C SER A 242 15.11 19.94 2.14
N MET A 243 14.39 19.03 2.78
CA MET A 243 13.17 18.44 2.27
C MET A 243 12.04 19.47 2.17
N MET A 244 11.84 20.30 3.20
CA MET A 244 10.86 21.39 3.16
C MET A 244 11.12 22.36 2.01
N ARG A 245 12.37 22.75 1.78
CA ARG A 245 12.75 23.60 0.64
C ARG A 245 12.54 22.91 -0.71
N TYR A 246 12.76 21.62 -0.77
CA TYR A 246 12.52 20.84 -1.97
C TYR A 246 11.02 20.74 -2.29
N LEU A 247 10.18 20.48 -1.30
CA LEU A 247 8.72 20.49 -1.44
C LEU A 247 8.21 21.85 -1.94
N LYS A 248 8.72 22.94 -1.35
CA LYS A 248 8.38 24.30 -1.82
C LYS A 248 8.85 24.56 -3.25
N HIS A 249 10.04 24.10 -3.62
CA HIS A 249 10.53 24.19 -5.00
C HIS A 249 9.64 23.44 -6.00
N LEU A 250 9.10 22.27 -5.62
CA LEU A 250 8.17 21.54 -6.46
C LEU A 250 6.82 22.23 -6.58
N GLU A 251 6.29 22.75 -5.46
CA GLU A 251 5.05 23.55 -5.43
C GLU A 251 5.14 24.77 -6.35
N ASP A 252 6.28 25.45 -6.37
CA ASP A 252 6.49 26.65 -7.16
C ASP A 252 6.56 26.42 -8.68
N LYS A 253 6.65 25.17 -9.11
CA LYS A 253 6.66 24.84 -10.54
C LYS A 253 5.27 24.81 -11.19
N ASP A 254 4.23 24.75 -10.40
CA ASP A 254 2.86 24.62 -10.88
C ASP A 254 1.89 25.50 -10.07
N ILE A 255 0.62 25.38 -10.37
CA ILE A 255 -0.47 26.09 -9.70
C ILE A 255 -0.59 25.57 -8.25
N ALA A 256 -0.58 26.49 -7.29
CA ALA A 256 -0.78 26.20 -5.87
C ALA A 256 -1.98 26.98 -5.31
N LEU A 257 -2.68 26.38 -4.36
CA LEU A 257 -3.91 26.96 -3.77
C LEU A 257 -3.71 28.31 -3.08
N ASN A 258 -2.52 28.56 -2.58
CA ASN A 258 -2.18 29.82 -1.89
C ASN A 258 -1.96 31.01 -2.83
N ARG A 259 -1.97 30.81 -4.14
CA ARG A 259 -1.66 31.85 -5.14
C ARG A 259 -2.50 31.82 -6.43
N SER A 260 -3.46 30.92 -6.52
CA SER A 260 -4.30 30.80 -7.71
C SER A 260 -5.63 30.13 -7.42
N MET A 261 -6.63 30.45 -8.22
CA MET A 261 -7.89 29.71 -8.28
C MET A 261 -7.76 28.56 -9.27
N ILE A 262 -8.18 27.37 -8.87
CA ILE A 262 -8.20 26.19 -9.73
C ILE A 262 -9.57 26.08 -10.37
N PRO A 263 -9.68 26.21 -11.69
CA PRO A 263 -10.99 26.27 -12.37
C PRO A 263 -11.69 24.92 -12.51
N LEU A 264 -10.99 23.82 -12.16
CA LEU A 264 -11.53 22.46 -12.25
C LEU A 264 -12.11 22.03 -10.92
N GLY A 265 -13.37 21.58 -10.94
CA GLY A 265 -14.04 20.97 -9.80
C GLY A 265 -13.56 19.55 -9.46
N SER A 266 -12.66 18.98 -10.27
CA SER A 266 -12.21 17.61 -10.10
C SER A 266 -11.59 17.38 -8.72
N CYS A 267 -12.19 16.46 -7.97
CA CYS A 267 -11.62 15.97 -6.74
C CYS A 267 -11.22 17.11 -5.79
N THR A 268 -12.14 17.97 -5.49
CA THR A 268 -11.99 19.22 -4.72
C THR A 268 -11.35 19.07 -3.34
N MET A 269 -10.71 17.99 -3.05
CA MET A 269 -9.85 17.76 -1.88
C MET A 269 -8.94 18.94 -1.55
N LYS A 270 -8.64 19.77 -2.53
CA LYS A 270 -7.88 21.01 -2.42
C LYS A 270 -8.52 22.06 -1.50
N LEU A 271 -9.79 21.96 -1.24
CA LEU A 271 -10.53 22.89 -0.39
C LEU A 271 -10.69 22.41 1.06
N ASN A 272 -10.20 21.21 1.37
CA ASN A 272 -10.21 20.72 2.74
C ASN A 272 -9.26 21.53 3.61
N ALA A 273 -9.74 21.93 4.79
CA ALA A 273 -8.88 22.58 5.78
C ALA A 273 -7.81 21.60 6.28
N ALA A 274 -6.64 22.11 6.61
CA ALA A 274 -5.58 21.29 7.20
C ALA A 274 -6.04 20.57 8.47
N ALA A 275 -6.89 21.20 9.28
CA ALA A 275 -7.48 20.61 10.48
C ALA A 275 -8.38 19.39 10.19
N GLU A 276 -9.00 19.31 9.03
CA GLU A 276 -9.81 18.15 8.61
C GLU A 276 -8.93 16.97 8.19
N MET A 277 -7.68 17.25 7.77
CA MET A 277 -6.73 16.23 7.33
C MET A 277 -5.83 15.71 8.46
N ILE A 278 -5.63 16.47 9.53
CA ILE A 278 -4.76 16.10 10.65
C ILE A 278 -5.13 14.73 11.26
N PRO A 279 -6.42 14.40 11.53
CA PRO A 279 -6.79 13.11 12.12
C PRO A 279 -6.31 11.89 11.33
N VAL A 280 -6.13 12.00 10.01
CA VAL A 280 -5.65 10.90 9.16
C VAL A 280 -4.23 10.45 9.57
N THR A 281 -3.46 11.33 10.21
CA THR A 281 -2.11 11.05 10.67
C THR A 281 -2.05 10.50 12.11
N TRP A 282 -3.16 10.47 12.82
CA TRP A 282 -3.19 9.93 14.18
C TRP A 282 -3.05 8.40 14.16
N GLN A 283 -2.33 7.88 15.14
CA GLN A 283 -2.05 6.44 15.23
C GLN A 283 -3.33 5.61 15.30
N GLU A 284 -4.34 6.11 15.98
CA GLU A 284 -5.66 5.47 16.16
C GLU A 284 -6.40 5.28 14.82
N PHE A 285 -6.09 6.11 13.80
CA PHE A 285 -6.62 5.96 12.44
C PHE A 285 -5.60 5.34 11.50
N GLY A 286 -4.37 5.83 11.50
CA GLY A 286 -3.35 5.40 10.55
C GLY A 286 -2.77 4.02 10.83
N GLY A 287 -2.70 3.61 12.09
CA GLY A 287 -2.01 2.39 12.53
C GLY A 287 -2.85 1.11 12.53
N ILE A 288 -4.15 1.18 12.27
CA ILE A 288 -5.02 0.00 12.36
C ILE A 288 -4.89 -0.87 11.10
N HIS A 289 -4.59 -2.16 11.31
CA HIS A 289 -4.51 -3.16 10.25
C HIS A 289 -5.92 -3.51 9.71
N PRO A 290 -6.13 -3.69 8.39
CA PRO A 290 -7.44 -3.99 7.82
C PRO A 290 -8.06 -5.32 8.29
N PHE A 291 -7.23 -6.27 8.74
CA PHE A 291 -7.68 -7.55 9.27
C PHE A 291 -7.54 -7.64 10.80
N ALA A 292 -7.48 -6.51 11.49
CA ALA A 292 -7.61 -6.50 12.94
C ALA A 292 -8.97 -7.10 13.36
N PRO A 293 -9.05 -7.81 14.51
CA PRO A 293 -10.31 -8.34 15.01
C PRO A 293 -11.41 -7.27 15.09
N ALA A 294 -12.65 -7.67 14.81
CA ALA A 294 -13.79 -6.75 14.76
C ALA A 294 -13.99 -5.98 16.08
N GLU A 295 -13.68 -6.61 17.20
CA GLU A 295 -13.76 -6.04 18.55
C GLU A 295 -12.79 -4.86 18.73
N GLN A 296 -11.69 -4.84 17.98
CA GLN A 296 -10.67 -3.79 18.01
C GLN A 296 -10.96 -2.65 17.05
N THR A 297 -11.95 -2.79 16.16
CA THR A 297 -12.25 -1.84 15.08
C THR A 297 -13.62 -1.18 15.18
N GLN A 298 -14.29 -1.29 16.32
CA GLN A 298 -15.65 -0.78 16.54
C GLN A 298 -15.78 0.72 16.25
N GLY A 299 -14.74 1.52 16.52
CA GLY A 299 -14.73 2.95 16.20
C GLY A 299 -14.83 3.22 14.69
N TYR A 300 -14.10 2.45 13.89
CA TYR A 300 -14.18 2.53 12.43
C TYR A 300 -15.55 2.09 11.90
N GLN A 301 -16.08 0.98 12.43
CA GLN A 301 -17.39 0.47 12.03
C GLN A 301 -18.49 1.52 12.31
N LYS A 302 -18.50 2.08 13.51
CA LYS A 302 -19.44 3.15 13.89
C LYS A 302 -19.30 4.38 12.98
N MET A 303 -18.09 4.82 12.70
CA MET A 303 -17.85 5.97 11.84
C MET A 303 -18.40 5.74 10.42
N ILE A 304 -18.20 4.53 9.87
CA ILE A 304 -18.71 4.16 8.55
C ILE A 304 -20.24 4.11 8.55
N GLU A 305 -20.84 3.45 9.53
CA GLU A 305 -22.30 3.35 9.67
C GLU A 305 -22.96 4.73 9.80
N GLU A 306 -22.42 5.61 10.62
CA GLU A 306 -22.94 6.99 10.77
C GLU A 306 -22.84 7.78 9.46
N LEU A 307 -21.76 7.61 8.70
CA LEU A 307 -21.58 8.26 7.41
C LEU A 307 -22.55 7.69 6.36
N GLU A 308 -22.74 6.38 6.31
CA GLU A 308 -23.71 5.72 5.42
C GLU A 308 -25.14 6.21 5.72
N ASP A 309 -25.52 6.29 6.99
CA ASP A 309 -26.81 6.83 7.42
C ASP A 309 -27.02 8.29 6.97
N GLN A 310 -26.00 9.13 7.11
CA GLN A 310 -26.07 10.53 6.67
C GLN A 310 -26.23 10.60 5.15
N LEU A 311 -25.49 9.82 4.40
CA LEU A 311 -25.58 9.78 2.95
C LEU A 311 -26.91 9.24 2.46
N ILE A 312 -27.49 8.23 3.08
CA ILE A 312 -28.84 7.72 2.80
C ILE A 312 -29.88 8.85 2.95
N ARG A 313 -29.82 9.60 4.06
CA ARG A 313 -30.72 10.73 4.30
C ARG A 313 -30.57 11.87 3.29
N ILE A 314 -29.36 12.17 2.87
CA ILE A 314 -29.06 13.23 1.91
C ILE A 314 -29.50 12.83 0.50
N THR A 315 -29.27 11.59 0.10
CA THR A 315 -29.51 11.12 -1.27
C THR A 315 -30.89 10.53 -1.48
N GLY A 316 -31.55 10.06 -0.42
CA GLY A 316 -32.87 9.41 -0.47
C GLY A 316 -32.81 7.96 -1.01
N PHE A 317 -31.64 7.35 -1.10
CA PHE A 317 -31.49 5.94 -1.44
C PHE A 317 -31.73 5.05 -0.22
N ASP A 318 -32.04 3.77 -0.46
CA ASP A 318 -32.31 2.79 0.60
C ASP A 318 -31.01 2.25 1.24
N ALA A 319 -29.90 2.27 0.50
CA ALA A 319 -28.62 1.78 0.97
C ALA A 319 -27.44 2.49 0.28
N ILE A 320 -26.33 2.54 0.97
CA ILE A 320 -25.03 3.06 0.49
C ILE A 320 -23.94 2.03 0.78
N SER A 321 -22.92 2.00 -0.03
CA SER A 321 -21.69 1.24 0.23
C SER A 321 -20.46 2.14 0.10
N MET A 322 -19.63 2.13 1.10
CA MET A 322 -18.35 2.85 1.14
C MET A 322 -17.16 2.04 0.58
N GLN A 323 -17.42 0.85 -0.01
CA GLN A 323 -16.38 -0.03 -0.54
C GLN A 323 -15.60 0.52 -1.75
N PRO A 324 -16.23 1.21 -2.73
CA PRO A 324 -15.49 1.75 -3.87
C PRO A 324 -14.45 2.79 -3.45
N ASN A 325 -13.20 2.59 -3.87
CA ASN A 325 -12.07 3.45 -3.48
C ASN A 325 -11.94 4.75 -4.29
N SER A 326 -12.75 4.93 -5.32
CA SER A 326 -12.73 6.12 -6.19
C SER A 326 -14.03 6.28 -6.94
N GLY A 327 -14.28 7.47 -7.50
CA GLY A 327 -15.44 7.71 -8.36
C GLY A 327 -15.54 6.74 -9.54
N ALA A 328 -14.42 6.46 -10.21
CA ALA A 328 -14.39 5.50 -11.32
C ALA A 328 -14.74 4.06 -10.87
N GLN A 329 -14.32 3.66 -9.67
CA GLN A 329 -14.74 2.37 -9.11
C GLN A 329 -16.19 2.36 -8.68
N GLY A 330 -16.73 3.49 -8.20
CA GLY A 330 -18.15 3.66 -7.93
C GLY A 330 -18.99 3.50 -9.19
N GLU A 331 -18.59 4.14 -10.28
CA GLU A 331 -19.25 3.96 -11.60
C GLU A 331 -19.25 2.49 -12.05
N TYR A 332 -18.08 1.85 -12.00
CA TYR A 332 -17.93 0.45 -12.38
C TYR A 332 -18.77 -0.48 -11.50
N THR A 333 -18.73 -0.29 -10.18
CA THR A 333 -19.51 -1.09 -9.22
C THR A 333 -21.01 -0.94 -9.47
N GLY A 334 -21.47 0.29 -9.66
CA GLY A 334 -22.88 0.56 -9.95
C GLY A 334 -23.36 -0.12 -11.25
N LEU A 335 -22.57 -0.01 -12.32
CA LEU A 335 -22.90 -0.64 -13.60
C LEU A 335 -22.84 -2.17 -13.53
N LEU A 336 -21.87 -2.71 -12.78
CA LEU A 336 -21.77 -4.16 -12.53
C LEU A 336 -23.01 -4.68 -11.78
N LEU A 337 -23.44 -3.97 -10.73
CA LEU A 337 -24.64 -4.31 -9.97
C LEU A 337 -25.89 -4.26 -10.85
N ILE A 338 -26.07 -3.21 -11.66
CA ILE A 338 -27.17 -3.09 -12.60
C ILE A 338 -27.18 -4.27 -13.59
N HIS A 339 -26.03 -4.58 -14.16
CA HIS A 339 -25.90 -5.69 -15.11
C HIS A 339 -26.24 -7.05 -14.47
N GLN A 340 -25.70 -7.32 -13.29
CA GLN A 340 -25.98 -8.54 -12.53
C GLN A 340 -27.47 -8.63 -12.11
N TYR A 341 -28.08 -7.53 -11.73
CA TYR A 341 -29.50 -7.46 -11.42
C TYR A 341 -30.36 -7.83 -12.63
N GLN A 342 -30.04 -7.32 -13.83
CA GLN A 342 -30.75 -7.67 -15.06
C GLN A 342 -30.59 -9.17 -15.38
N ILE A 343 -29.40 -9.74 -15.22
CA ILE A 343 -29.16 -11.17 -15.42
C ILE A 343 -30.01 -11.99 -14.44
N HIS A 344 -30.01 -11.62 -13.16
CA HIS A 344 -30.78 -12.32 -12.12
C HIS A 344 -32.28 -12.33 -12.41
N ARG A 345 -32.81 -11.28 -13.03
CA ARG A 345 -34.22 -11.17 -13.46
C ARG A 345 -34.54 -11.90 -14.77
N GLY A 346 -33.56 -12.54 -15.41
CA GLY A 346 -33.72 -13.13 -16.74
C GLY A 346 -33.74 -12.11 -17.88
N GLU A 347 -33.35 -10.86 -17.61
CA GLU A 347 -33.31 -9.74 -18.56
C GLU A 347 -31.87 -9.41 -19.03
N GLY A 348 -30.97 -10.38 -19.06
CA GLY A 348 -29.55 -10.16 -19.40
C GLY A 348 -29.29 -9.58 -20.80
N GLN A 349 -30.29 -9.63 -21.70
CA GLN A 349 -30.27 -8.94 -23.00
C GLN A 349 -30.29 -7.42 -22.88
N ARG A 350 -30.67 -6.85 -21.74
CA ARG A 350 -30.66 -5.40 -21.46
C ARG A 350 -29.25 -4.97 -21.05
N ASN A 351 -28.31 -5.08 -21.99
CA ASN A 351 -26.89 -4.82 -21.76
C ASN A 351 -26.39 -3.55 -22.48
N ILE A 352 -27.28 -2.69 -22.96
CA ILE A 352 -26.92 -1.40 -23.58
C ILE A 352 -26.93 -0.30 -22.54
N CYS A 353 -25.82 0.42 -22.43
CA CYS A 353 -25.66 1.60 -21.59
C CYS A 353 -25.72 2.87 -22.46
N LEU A 354 -26.74 3.68 -22.28
CA LEU A 354 -26.85 4.96 -22.99
C LEU A 354 -25.97 6.01 -22.34
N ILE A 355 -24.99 6.50 -23.09
CA ILE A 355 -24.00 7.48 -22.61
C ILE A 355 -23.99 8.68 -23.53
N PRO A 356 -24.11 9.92 -23.04
CA PRO A 356 -24.00 11.13 -23.86
C PRO A 356 -22.64 11.20 -24.55
N SER A 357 -22.63 11.69 -25.79
CA SER A 357 -21.38 11.87 -26.55
C SER A 357 -20.39 12.84 -25.90
N SER A 358 -20.90 13.72 -25.02
CA SER A 358 -20.11 14.67 -24.22
C SER A 358 -19.64 14.13 -22.88
N ALA A 359 -19.96 12.87 -22.54
CA ALA A 359 -19.58 12.27 -21.26
C ALA A 359 -18.06 12.10 -21.17
N HIS A 360 -17.57 12.09 -19.94
CA HIS A 360 -16.18 11.78 -19.66
C HIS A 360 -15.83 10.35 -20.12
N GLY A 361 -14.61 10.13 -20.59
CA GLY A 361 -14.16 8.83 -21.12
C GLY A 361 -14.21 7.67 -20.11
N THR A 362 -14.29 7.96 -18.82
CA THR A 362 -14.48 6.93 -17.77
C THR A 362 -15.82 6.23 -17.87
N ASN A 363 -16.90 6.95 -18.23
CA ASN A 363 -18.24 6.38 -18.31
C ASN A 363 -18.34 5.22 -19.32
N PRO A 364 -17.96 5.36 -20.60
CA PRO A 364 -17.96 4.25 -21.53
C PRO A 364 -16.99 3.14 -21.14
N ALA A 365 -15.86 3.48 -20.52
CA ALA A 365 -14.90 2.50 -20.05
C ALA A 365 -15.47 1.62 -18.92
N SER A 366 -16.12 2.22 -17.94
CA SER A 366 -16.76 1.51 -16.83
C SER A 366 -17.89 0.60 -17.32
N ALA A 367 -18.68 1.07 -18.33
CA ALA A 367 -19.72 0.25 -18.95
C ALA A 367 -19.14 -1.00 -19.65
N MET A 368 -18.08 -0.82 -20.42
CA MET A 368 -17.40 -1.94 -21.08
C MET A 368 -16.79 -2.93 -20.09
N MET A 369 -16.18 -2.45 -19.00
CA MET A 369 -15.64 -3.31 -17.93
C MET A 369 -16.75 -4.11 -17.24
N ALA A 370 -17.95 -3.53 -17.10
CA ALA A 370 -19.14 -4.22 -16.60
C ALA A 370 -19.81 -5.13 -17.65
N SER A 371 -19.16 -5.40 -18.77
CA SER A 371 -19.68 -6.23 -19.88
C SER A 371 -20.94 -5.65 -20.55
N MET A 372 -21.15 -4.35 -20.48
CA MET A 372 -22.23 -3.64 -21.17
C MET A 372 -21.73 -3.07 -22.50
N LYS A 373 -22.64 -2.86 -23.43
CA LYS A 373 -22.40 -2.18 -24.71
C LYS A 373 -22.75 -0.69 -24.56
N VAL A 374 -21.92 0.18 -25.15
CA VAL A 374 -22.17 1.62 -25.20
C VAL A 374 -22.84 1.99 -26.50
#